data_fd1fb388c1d8a616e791cf95c5dc2cee
#
_entry.id   fd1fb388c1d8a616e791cf95c5dc2cee
#
_cell.length_a   1.000
_cell.length_b   1.000
_cell.length_c   1.000
_cell.angle_alpha   90.00
_cell.angle_beta   90.00
_cell.angle_gamma   90.00
#
_symmetry.space_group_name_H-M   'P 1'
#
loop_
_entity.id
_entity.type
_entity.pdbx_description
1 polymer ?
#
loop_
_entity_poly.entity_id
_entity_poly.type
_entity_poly.pdbx_seq_one_letter_code
_entity_poly.pdbx_strand_id
1 'polypeptide(L)'
;MIKNISNLGDAALYCDFGKEINKDINTHVIKYFKTIQKKNIPGINNLTPSYNKLIISFDLKKINFNKLKKIIDNIEIIKGDSIQNKKFEIPVCCEKEFSLDIKRLEEKLKMKEEKIYESFFEKEFFCYMTGFIAGMPFLGDLDENLRAKRLDTPRVKV
;
A
#
# COMPACT_ATOMS: atom_id res chain seq x y z
N MET A 1 -6.48 -4.02 -14.43
CA MET A 1 -6.95 -5.41 -14.62
C MET A 1 -5.94 -6.36 -14.01
N ILE A 2 -6.34 -7.46 -13.38
CA ILE A 2 -5.43 -8.48 -12.83
C ILE A 2 -4.63 -9.10 -14.00
N LYS A 3 -3.32 -9.20 -13.84
CA LYS A 3 -2.41 -9.78 -14.85
C LYS A 3 -2.16 -11.27 -14.61
N ASN A 4 -2.16 -11.68 -13.34
CA ASN A 4 -1.95 -13.09 -12.97
C ASN A 4 -2.61 -13.38 -11.62
N ILE A 5 -3.08 -14.62 -11.44
CA ILE A 5 -3.56 -15.17 -10.18
C ILE A 5 -2.82 -16.48 -9.91
N SER A 6 -2.11 -16.53 -8.80
CA SER A 6 -1.36 -17.69 -8.34
C SER A 6 -1.71 -18.06 -6.90
N ASN A 7 -1.28 -19.24 -6.48
CA ASN A 7 -1.39 -19.66 -5.08
C ASN A 7 -0.43 -18.85 -4.20
N LEU A 8 -0.89 -18.54 -2.98
CA LEU A 8 -0.06 -18.08 -1.90
C LEU A 8 -0.27 -19.02 -0.71
N GLY A 9 0.65 -19.96 -0.55
CA GLY A 9 0.43 -21.09 0.34
C GLY A 9 -0.78 -21.92 -0.09
N ASP A 10 -1.45 -22.59 0.88
CA ASP A 10 -2.53 -23.52 0.60
C ASP A 10 -3.91 -22.85 0.50
N ALA A 11 -4.11 -21.74 1.21
CA ALA A 11 -5.42 -21.15 1.45
C ALA A 11 -5.51 -19.66 1.08
N ALA A 12 -4.71 -19.20 0.11
CA ALA A 12 -4.84 -17.86 -0.42
C ALA A 12 -4.56 -17.77 -1.91
N LEU A 13 -5.24 -16.82 -2.58
CA LEU A 13 -4.92 -16.35 -3.92
C LEU A 13 -4.04 -15.10 -3.83
N TYR A 14 -3.05 -15.05 -4.69
CA TYR A 14 -2.22 -13.88 -4.93
C TYR A 14 -2.57 -13.27 -6.28
N CYS A 15 -3.28 -12.15 -6.26
CA CYS A 15 -3.69 -11.43 -7.46
C CYS A 15 -2.65 -10.35 -7.77
N ASP A 16 -1.97 -10.49 -8.91
CA ASP A 16 -0.94 -9.58 -9.39
C ASP A 16 -1.51 -8.61 -10.42
N PHE A 17 -1.37 -7.31 -10.18
CA PHE A 17 -1.81 -6.23 -11.09
C PHE A 17 -0.66 -5.66 -11.93
N GLY A 18 0.57 -6.13 -11.74
CA GLY A 18 1.75 -5.73 -12.48
C GLY A 18 2.95 -5.41 -11.59
N LYS A 19 4.05 -5.01 -12.23
CA LYS A 19 5.32 -4.76 -11.54
C LYS A 19 5.44 -3.33 -11.00
N GLU A 20 4.79 -2.39 -11.65
CA GLU A 20 4.86 -0.98 -11.29
C GLU A 20 3.99 -0.66 -10.07
N ILE A 21 4.43 0.34 -9.32
CA ILE A 21 3.69 0.92 -8.21
C ILE A 21 3.30 2.34 -8.62
N ASN A 22 2.03 2.55 -8.89
CA ASN A 22 1.46 3.85 -9.22
C ASN A 22 -0.02 3.92 -8.77
N LYS A 23 -0.55 5.14 -8.75
CA LYS A 23 -1.91 5.41 -8.27
C LYS A 23 -2.98 4.72 -9.09
N ASP A 24 -2.79 4.59 -10.40
CA ASP A 24 -3.78 3.96 -11.28
C ASP A 24 -3.89 2.46 -11.00
N ILE A 25 -2.75 1.76 -10.87
CA ILE A 25 -2.72 0.35 -10.52
C ILE A 25 -3.33 0.13 -9.13
N ASN A 26 -2.95 0.96 -8.15
CA ASN A 26 -3.51 0.86 -6.81
C ASN A 26 -5.03 1.10 -6.82
N THR A 27 -5.50 2.06 -7.59
CA THR A 27 -6.93 2.30 -7.79
C THR A 27 -7.65 1.05 -8.30
N HIS A 28 -7.05 0.30 -9.23
CA HIS A 28 -7.60 -0.97 -9.68
C HIS A 28 -7.64 -2.03 -8.57
N VAL A 29 -6.56 -2.15 -7.79
CA VAL A 29 -6.52 -3.06 -6.62
C VAL A 29 -7.69 -2.76 -5.68
N ILE A 30 -7.88 -1.49 -5.33
CA ILE A 30 -8.95 -1.06 -4.41
C ILE A 30 -10.35 -1.28 -5.00
N LYS A 31 -10.53 -1.10 -6.32
CA LYS A 31 -11.80 -1.43 -6.99
C LYS A 31 -12.13 -2.92 -6.89
N TYR A 32 -11.16 -3.80 -7.15
CA TYR A 32 -11.33 -5.24 -6.97
C TYR A 32 -11.62 -5.60 -5.51
N PHE A 33 -10.84 -5.08 -4.58
CA PHE A 33 -11.06 -5.26 -3.13
C PHE A 33 -12.51 -4.91 -2.74
N LYS A 34 -12.97 -3.69 -3.06
CA LYS A 34 -14.34 -3.25 -2.73
C LYS A 34 -15.40 -4.11 -3.41
N THR A 35 -15.19 -4.47 -4.68
CA THR A 35 -16.14 -5.32 -5.42
C THR A 35 -16.27 -6.70 -4.77
N ILE A 36 -15.16 -7.35 -4.44
CA ILE A 36 -15.17 -8.68 -3.81
C ILE A 36 -15.79 -8.60 -2.41
N GLN A 37 -15.44 -7.57 -1.64
CA GLN A 37 -16.01 -7.33 -0.33
C GLN A 37 -17.55 -7.19 -0.39
N LYS A 38 -18.07 -6.38 -1.32
CA LYS A 38 -19.52 -6.21 -1.51
C LYS A 38 -20.23 -7.49 -1.95
N LYS A 39 -19.59 -8.30 -2.80
CA LYS A 39 -20.17 -9.57 -3.28
C LYS A 39 -20.24 -10.64 -2.20
N ASN A 40 -19.55 -10.48 -1.07
CA ASN A 40 -19.58 -11.37 0.09
C ASN A 40 -19.51 -12.86 -0.30
N ILE A 41 -18.51 -13.23 -1.10
CA ILE A 41 -18.36 -14.57 -1.68
C ILE A 41 -18.13 -15.60 -0.56
N PRO A 42 -18.99 -16.63 -0.45
CA PRO A 42 -18.84 -17.65 0.59
C PRO A 42 -17.49 -18.36 0.51
N GLY A 43 -16.84 -18.48 1.65
CA GLY A 43 -15.52 -19.11 1.77
C GLY A 43 -14.34 -18.14 1.73
N ILE A 44 -14.53 -16.88 1.39
CA ILE A 44 -13.48 -15.87 1.58
C ILE A 44 -13.43 -15.48 3.05
N ASN A 45 -12.22 -15.56 3.64
CA ASN A 45 -11.96 -15.20 5.04
C ASN A 45 -11.48 -13.75 5.17
N ASN A 46 -10.58 -13.32 4.29
CA ASN A 46 -9.98 -11.99 4.37
C ASN A 46 -9.52 -11.50 2.99
N LEU A 47 -9.48 -10.19 2.84
CA LEU A 47 -8.99 -9.46 1.67
C LEU A 47 -7.92 -8.47 2.13
N THR A 48 -6.71 -8.61 1.61
CA THR A 48 -5.59 -7.73 1.96
C THR A 48 -5.07 -7.02 0.71
N PRO A 49 -5.49 -5.78 0.45
CA PRO A 49 -4.96 -4.98 -0.63
C PRO A 49 -3.57 -4.45 -0.27
N SER A 50 -2.72 -4.31 -1.28
CA SER A 50 -1.39 -3.74 -1.19
C SER A 50 -1.16 -2.74 -2.34
N TYR A 51 0.07 -2.35 -2.60
CA TYR A 51 0.43 -1.39 -3.65
C TYR A 51 -0.16 -1.74 -5.02
N ASN A 52 0.15 -2.94 -5.48
CA ASN A 52 -0.20 -3.47 -6.80
C ASN A 52 -0.60 -4.96 -6.74
N LYS A 53 -1.00 -5.42 -5.56
CA LYS A 53 -1.40 -6.81 -5.29
C LYS A 53 -2.65 -6.84 -4.41
N LEU A 54 -3.39 -7.94 -4.53
CA LEU A 54 -4.49 -8.26 -3.64
C LEU A 54 -4.36 -9.72 -3.20
N ILE A 55 -4.28 -9.95 -1.91
CA ILE A 55 -4.30 -11.29 -1.33
C ILE A 55 -5.73 -11.60 -0.88
N ILE A 56 -6.23 -12.78 -1.25
CA ILE A 56 -7.57 -13.26 -0.92
C ILE A 56 -7.39 -14.58 -0.18
N SER A 57 -7.52 -14.57 1.15
CA SER A 57 -7.50 -15.80 1.92
C SER A 57 -8.88 -16.45 1.98
N PHE A 58 -8.93 -17.79 1.98
CA PHE A 58 -10.16 -18.53 1.89
C PHE A 58 -10.15 -19.80 2.75
N ASP A 59 -11.34 -20.32 3.07
CA ASP A 59 -11.55 -21.55 3.81
C ASP A 59 -11.58 -22.74 2.85
N LEU A 60 -10.58 -23.62 2.94
CA LEU A 60 -10.47 -24.83 2.12
C LEU A 60 -11.66 -25.79 2.24
N LYS A 61 -12.41 -25.73 3.36
CA LYS A 61 -13.62 -26.55 3.55
C LYS A 61 -14.80 -26.03 2.75
N LYS A 62 -14.80 -24.74 2.37
CA LYS A 62 -15.91 -24.09 1.67
C LYS A 62 -15.65 -23.87 0.19
N ILE A 63 -14.41 -23.56 -0.18
CA ILE A 63 -14.03 -23.25 -1.57
C ILE A 63 -12.59 -23.67 -1.83
N ASN A 64 -12.28 -24.14 -3.02
CA ASN A 64 -10.92 -24.43 -3.45
C ASN A 64 -10.37 -23.34 -4.37
N PHE A 65 -9.05 -23.38 -4.58
CA PHE A 65 -8.34 -22.42 -5.42
C PHE A 65 -8.96 -22.26 -6.82
N ASN A 66 -9.19 -23.36 -7.52
CA ASN A 66 -9.67 -23.32 -8.92
C ASN A 66 -11.06 -22.69 -9.04
N LYS A 67 -11.95 -23.00 -8.11
CA LYS A 67 -13.29 -22.42 -8.07
C LYS A 67 -13.23 -20.92 -7.77
N LEU A 68 -12.46 -20.54 -6.75
CA LEU A 68 -12.31 -19.14 -6.37
C LEU A 68 -11.60 -18.35 -7.47
N LYS A 69 -10.54 -18.89 -8.08
CA LYS A 69 -9.87 -18.27 -9.22
C LYS A 69 -10.83 -17.98 -10.36
N LYS A 70 -11.67 -18.95 -10.76
CA LYS A 70 -12.70 -18.73 -11.81
C LYS A 70 -13.65 -17.61 -11.46
N ILE A 71 -14.07 -17.49 -10.20
CA ILE A 71 -14.98 -16.41 -9.75
C ILE A 71 -14.27 -15.07 -9.89
N ILE A 72 -13.01 -14.98 -9.48
CA ILE A 72 -12.23 -13.71 -9.53
C ILE A 72 -11.87 -13.34 -10.97
N ASP A 73 -11.51 -14.29 -11.82
CA ASP A 73 -11.21 -14.04 -13.25
C ASP A 73 -12.45 -13.46 -14.00
N ASN A 74 -13.66 -13.86 -13.61
CA ASN A 74 -14.91 -13.43 -14.26
C ASN A 74 -15.63 -12.32 -13.46
N ILE A 75 -14.98 -11.72 -12.46
CA ILE A 75 -15.65 -10.74 -11.62
C ILE A 75 -15.81 -9.40 -12.37
N GLU A 76 -17.04 -8.96 -12.51
CA GLU A 76 -17.32 -7.63 -13.03
C GLU A 76 -17.13 -6.58 -11.94
N ILE A 77 -16.29 -5.58 -12.21
CA ILE A 77 -16.04 -4.48 -11.29
C ILE A 77 -17.28 -3.59 -11.22
N ILE A 78 -17.74 -3.32 -10.01
CA ILE A 78 -18.89 -2.46 -9.78
C ILE A 78 -18.57 -1.05 -10.29
N LYS A 79 -19.33 -0.61 -11.28
CA LYS A 79 -19.26 0.75 -11.84
C LYS A 79 -19.94 1.72 -10.87
N GLY A 80 -19.36 2.90 -10.68
CA GLY A 80 -20.01 3.98 -9.93
C GLY A 80 -19.51 4.20 -8.49
N ASP A 81 -18.74 3.28 -7.91
CA ASP A 81 -18.05 3.59 -6.67
C ASP A 81 -16.84 4.48 -6.95
N SER A 82 -17.05 5.79 -6.91
CA SER A 82 -15.91 6.71 -6.84
C SER A 82 -15.13 6.39 -5.57
N ILE A 83 -13.85 6.10 -5.74
CA ILE A 83 -12.96 6.01 -4.58
C ILE A 83 -12.81 7.45 -4.09
N GLN A 84 -13.61 7.82 -3.08
CA GLN A 84 -13.41 9.10 -2.40
C GLN A 84 -12.08 9.00 -1.64
N ASN A 85 -11.06 9.67 -2.14
CA ASN A 85 -9.83 9.85 -1.40
C ASN A 85 -10.10 10.86 -0.28
N LYS A 86 -9.92 10.43 0.97
CA LYS A 86 -9.94 11.33 2.12
C LYS A 86 -8.54 11.89 2.28
N LYS A 87 -8.45 13.20 2.47
CA LYS A 87 -7.21 13.87 2.89
C LYS A 87 -7.15 13.89 4.41
N PHE A 88 -6.00 13.52 4.94
CA PHE A 88 -5.68 13.58 6.37
C PHE A 88 -4.48 14.50 6.54
N GLU A 89 -4.57 15.42 7.49
CA GLU A 89 -3.45 16.24 7.94
C GLU A 89 -2.89 15.60 9.20
N ILE A 90 -1.62 15.20 9.15
CA ILE A 90 -0.95 14.55 10.27
C ILE A 90 0.09 15.52 10.81
N PRO A 91 -0.06 16.02 12.05
CA PRO A 91 0.95 16.87 12.64
C PRO A 91 2.24 16.09 12.89
N VAL A 92 3.37 16.68 12.52
CA VAL A 92 4.70 16.07 12.67
C VAL A 92 5.57 17.01 13.49
N CYS A 93 6.18 16.50 14.57
CA CYS A 93 7.15 17.24 15.36
C CYS A 93 8.54 17.15 14.73
N CYS A 94 9.14 18.31 14.43
CA CYS A 94 10.46 18.43 13.83
C CYS A 94 11.50 19.01 14.81
N GLU A 95 11.24 18.98 16.10
CA GLU A 95 12.21 19.43 17.08
C GLU A 95 13.47 18.53 17.07
N LYS A 96 14.61 19.11 17.45
CA LYS A 96 15.92 18.45 17.36
C LYS A 96 15.99 17.10 18.05
N GLU A 97 15.29 16.93 19.16
CA GLU A 97 15.24 15.66 19.91
C GLU A 97 14.53 14.53 19.15
N PHE A 98 13.61 14.86 18.21
CA PHE A 98 12.88 13.90 17.37
C PHE A 98 13.47 13.77 15.97
N SER A 99 14.34 14.68 15.56
CA SER A 99 14.93 14.74 14.21
C SER A 99 16.28 14.01 14.12
N LEU A 100 16.32 12.77 14.61
CA LEU A 100 17.54 12.00 14.80
C LEU A 100 18.40 11.80 13.54
N ASP A 101 17.78 11.84 12.35
CA ASP A 101 18.47 11.60 11.07
C ASP A 101 18.80 12.89 10.31
N ILE A 102 18.40 14.05 10.79
CA ILE A 102 18.46 15.27 9.98
C ILE A 102 19.86 15.61 9.48
N LYS A 103 20.87 15.52 10.34
CA LYS A 103 22.27 15.78 9.96
C LYS A 103 22.75 14.80 8.88
N ARG A 104 22.40 13.53 9.01
CA ARG A 104 22.71 12.52 7.99
C ARG A 104 22.02 12.82 6.67
N LEU A 105 20.78 13.30 6.72
CA LEU A 105 20.02 13.68 5.53
C LEU A 105 20.63 14.92 4.85
N GLU A 106 21.02 15.95 5.62
CA GLU A 106 21.72 17.12 5.09
C GLU A 106 22.98 16.73 4.27
N GLU A 107 23.80 15.85 4.83
CA GLU A 107 25.02 15.35 4.18
C GLU A 107 24.71 14.54 2.91
N LYS A 108 23.73 13.63 2.98
CA LYS A 108 23.37 12.73 1.88
C LYS A 108 22.66 13.44 0.74
N LEU A 109 21.75 14.35 1.07
CA LEU A 109 20.95 15.09 0.10
C LEU A 109 21.63 16.38 -0.36
N LYS A 110 22.71 16.82 0.33
CA LYS A 110 23.38 18.11 0.12
C LYS A 110 22.41 19.30 0.20
N MET A 111 21.51 19.22 1.13
CA MET A 111 20.45 20.20 1.40
C MET A 111 20.51 20.59 2.88
N LYS A 112 20.16 21.86 3.19
CA LYS A 112 19.97 22.30 4.56
C LYS A 112 18.67 21.77 5.15
N GLU A 113 18.64 21.62 6.46
CA GLU A 113 17.48 21.12 7.22
C GLU A 113 16.19 21.82 6.82
N GLU A 114 16.18 23.14 6.78
CA GLU A 114 14.97 23.92 6.45
C GLU A 114 14.42 23.54 5.06
N LYS A 115 15.32 23.36 4.06
CA LYS A 115 14.91 22.99 2.70
C LYS A 115 14.41 21.56 2.60
N ILE A 116 14.95 20.65 3.42
CA ILE A 116 14.47 19.27 3.50
C ILE A 116 13.03 19.27 4.02
N TYR A 117 12.75 19.98 5.12
CA TYR A 117 11.40 20.06 5.68
C TYR A 117 10.43 20.77 4.73
N GLU A 118 10.81 21.90 4.18
CA GLU A 118 10.00 22.64 3.19
C GLU A 118 9.58 21.69 2.05
N SER A 119 10.55 21.04 1.39
CA SER A 119 10.27 20.14 0.27
C SER A 119 9.44 18.92 0.66
N PHE A 120 9.57 18.45 1.90
CA PHE A 120 8.79 17.30 2.38
C PHE A 120 7.34 17.70 2.69
N PHE A 121 7.10 18.85 3.31
CA PHE A 121 5.77 19.28 3.73
C PHE A 121 4.96 20.01 2.65
N GLU A 122 5.60 20.49 1.61
CA GLU A 122 4.88 21.04 0.45
C GLU A 122 4.10 19.98 -0.33
N LYS A 123 4.41 18.70 -0.11
CA LYS A 123 3.88 17.59 -0.90
C LYS A 123 2.77 16.82 -0.18
N GLU A 124 1.73 16.50 -0.93
CA GLU A 124 0.72 15.52 -0.51
C GLU A 124 1.17 14.10 -0.89
N PHE A 125 1.27 13.22 0.09
CA PHE A 125 1.64 11.84 -0.11
C PHE A 125 0.40 10.95 -0.32
N PHE A 126 0.49 10.04 -1.27
CA PHE A 126 -0.54 9.04 -1.47
C PHE A 126 -0.29 7.83 -0.57
N CYS A 127 -1.32 7.44 0.20
CA CYS A 127 -1.28 6.22 0.99
C CYS A 127 -1.69 5.02 0.14
N TYR A 128 -0.75 4.18 -0.22
CA TYR A 128 -0.96 2.99 -1.05
C TYR A 128 -1.60 1.84 -0.27
N MET A 129 -1.27 1.70 1.00
CA MET A 129 -1.81 0.69 1.89
C MET A 129 -1.57 1.06 3.35
N THR A 130 -2.29 0.40 4.23
CA THR A 130 -1.97 0.37 5.67
C THR A 130 -1.62 -1.05 6.08
N GLY A 131 -0.66 -1.23 6.99
CA GLY A 131 -0.26 -2.57 7.39
C GLY A 131 0.98 -2.59 8.28
N PHE A 132 1.54 -3.76 8.52
CA PHE A 132 2.59 -4.05 9.47
C PHE A 132 2.11 -3.92 10.92
N ILE A 133 1.61 -2.77 11.31
CA ILE A 133 0.86 -2.52 12.54
C ILE A 133 -0.43 -1.78 12.20
N ALA A 134 -1.41 -1.82 13.10
CA ALA A 134 -2.69 -1.16 12.87
C ALA A 134 -2.51 0.35 12.67
N GLY A 135 -3.03 0.86 11.54
CA GLY A 135 -3.02 2.29 11.21
C GLY A 135 -1.71 2.81 10.60
N MET A 136 -0.65 2.01 10.47
CA MET A 136 0.60 2.47 9.83
C MET A 136 0.42 2.68 8.33
N PRO A 137 0.57 3.91 7.81
CA PRO A 137 0.43 4.18 6.38
C PRO A 137 1.73 3.89 5.64
N PHE A 138 1.61 3.28 4.47
CA PHE A 138 2.68 3.17 3.50
C PHE A 138 2.48 4.22 2.42
N LEU A 139 3.24 5.30 2.56
CA LEU A 139 3.19 6.44 1.66
C LEU A 139 4.14 6.25 0.48
N GLY A 140 3.82 6.85 -0.64
CA GLY A 140 4.66 6.81 -1.83
C GLY A 140 4.82 8.14 -2.52
N ASP A 141 5.50 8.09 -3.67
CA ASP A 141 5.75 9.23 -4.55
C ASP A 141 6.67 10.31 -3.93
N LEU A 142 7.62 9.89 -3.08
CA LEU A 142 8.66 10.78 -2.57
C LEU A 142 9.52 11.30 -3.73
N ASP A 143 9.80 12.59 -3.72
CA ASP A 143 10.63 13.24 -4.75
C ASP A 143 12.06 12.67 -4.76
N GLU A 144 12.65 12.57 -5.93
CA GLU A 144 13.97 11.94 -6.09
C GLU A 144 15.07 12.65 -5.30
N ASN A 145 14.98 13.96 -5.20
CA ASN A 145 15.92 14.80 -4.43
C ASN A 145 15.84 14.58 -2.91
N LEU A 146 14.75 13.98 -2.41
CA LEU A 146 14.58 13.62 -0.99
C LEU A 146 14.87 12.14 -0.70
N ARG A 147 15.22 11.35 -1.72
CA ARG A 147 15.49 9.92 -1.55
C ARG A 147 16.85 9.69 -0.90
N ALA A 148 16.85 9.11 0.28
CA ALA A 148 18.05 8.67 0.98
C ALA A 148 17.99 7.16 1.24
N LYS A 149 19.17 6.50 1.17
CA LYS A 149 19.28 5.08 1.55
C LYS A 149 18.91 4.89 3.01
N ARG A 150 18.21 3.83 3.34
CA ARG A 150 17.93 3.45 4.74
C ARG A 150 19.22 3.22 5.51
N LEU A 151 19.13 3.28 6.84
CA LEU A 151 20.22 2.88 7.70
C LEU A 151 20.54 1.41 7.46
N ASP A 152 21.84 1.06 7.46
CA ASP A 152 22.28 -0.33 7.31
C ASP A 152 21.92 -1.16 8.57
N THR A 153 21.87 -0.51 9.74
CA THR A 153 21.41 -1.12 11.00
C THR A 153 20.16 -0.41 11.50
N PRO A 154 19.06 -1.13 11.75
CA PRO A 154 17.85 -0.53 12.31
C PRO A 154 18.11 0.05 13.70
N ARG A 155 17.41 1.13 14.05
CA ARG A 155 17.43 1.69 15.41
C ARG A 155 16.62 0.84 16.37
N VAL A 156 17.11 0.76 17.60
CA VAL A 156 16.38 0.11 18.71
C VAL A 156 15.36 1.06 19.34
N LYS A 157 15.63 2.37 19.29
CA LYS A 157 14.70 3.43 19.74
C LYS A 157 14.50 4.45 18.63
N VAL A 158 13.29 4.90 18.51
CA VAL A 158 12.86 5.98 17.61
C VAL A 158 12.37 7.12 18.47
#